data_169f7a8de4be8f2b9604ca79bf5f61a4
#
_entry.id   169f7a8de4be8f2b9604ca79bf5f61a4
#
_cell.length_a   1.000
_cell.length_b   1.000
_cell.length_c   1.000
_cell.angle_alpha   90.00
_cell.angle_beta   90.00
_cell.angle_gamma   90.00
#
_symmetry.space_group_name_H-M   'P 1'
#
loop_
_entity.id
_entity.type
_entity.pdbx_description
1 polymer ?
#
loop_
_entity_poly.entity_id
_entity_poly.type
_entity_poly.pdbx_seq_one_letter_code
_entity_poly.pdbx_strand_id
1 'polypeptide(L)'
;MPDLILKSKSDRRLRQGHLWIYSNEVDVSKSPLQNFPAGEQVNVLDAKGKALGTAIINPKQLICGRLVSRQAHEPLNLERLAKRLKVALMSRERLFEDHCYRWVYGDSDGLPGLVIDRFDQVLVVQISNAGIELLLPKLLEAINQVVPKLNILLKNDGKMRALEGLDEYVRVAQGEVPKLVPLKENGVNFLAPVWEGQKTGWFYDHRLNRRRVQKLAHGKRVLDVFSYTGGWGVQAAVAGAEAVICVDASAQALDLVDQQAALNGVSDKVKSRKGDAF
;
A
#
# COMPACT_ATOMS: atom_id res chain seq x y z
N MET A 1 24.37 -7.14 -13.53
CA MET A 1 23.21 -6.29 -13.87
C MET A 1 23.55 -5.54 -15.15
N PRO A 2 22.69 -5.57 -16.16
CA PRO A 2 22.91 -4.81 -17.38
C PRO A 2 22.79 -3.30 -17.16
N ASP A 3 23.26 -2.52 -18.12
CA ASP A 3 23.25 -1.07 -18.05
C ASP A 3 22.09 -0.47 -18.87
N LEU A 4 21.34 0.43 -18.26
CA LEU A 4 20.30 1.25 -18.86
C LEU A 4 20.85 2.67 -19.05
N ILE A 5 21.10 3.07 -20.30
CA ILE A 5 21.70 4.36 -20.64
C ILE A 5 20.59 5.37 -20.96
N LEU A 6 20.62 6.52 -20.31
CA LEU A 6 19.68 7.60 -20.57
C LEU A 6 20.16 8.54 -21.69
N LYS A 7 19.23 9.18 -22.38
CA LYS A 7 19.51 10.25 -23.34
C LYS A 7 20.17 11.45 -22.64
N SER A 8 20.89 12.25 -23.40
CA SER A 8 21.46 13.52 -22.92
C SER A 8 20.39 14.38 -22.26
N LYS A 9 20.70 14.94 -21.08
CA LYS A 9 19.83 15.81 -20.26
C LYS A 9 18.63 15.11 -19.60
N SER A 10 18.38 13.82 -19.84
CA SER A 10 17.27 13.08 -19.21
C SER A 10 17.55 12.68 -17.75
N ASP A 11 18.80 12.79 -17.32
CA ASP A 11 19.26 12.51 -15.94
C ASP A 11 18.88 13.61 -14.92
N ARG A 12 18.48 14.80 -15.39
CA ARG A 12 18.24 15.98 -14.54
C ARG A 12 17.23 15.71 -13.42
N ARG A 13 16.08 15.11 -13.76
CA ARG A 13 15.03 14.81 -12.78
C ARG A 13 15.49 13.78 -11.73
N LEU A 14 16.19 12.74 -12.16
CA LEU A 14 16.74 11.74 -11.24
C LEU A 14 17.74 12.37 -10.26
N ARG A 15 18.61 13.27 -10.74
CA ARG A 15 19.55 14.02 -9.87
C ARG A 15 18.84 14.95 -8.88
N GLN A 16 17.64 15.43 -9.21
CA GLN A 16 16.78 16.27 -8.35
C GLN A 16 15.93 15.47 -7.35
N GLY A 17 16.05 14.13 -7.33
CA GLY A 17 15.32 13.32 -6.35
C GLY A 17 14.22 12.44 -6.94
N HIS A 18 13.83 12.61 -8.20
CA HIS A 18 12.88 11.73 -8.86
C HIS A 18 13.34 10.26 -8.86
N LEU A 19 12.38 9.33 -8.83
CA LEU A 19 12.64 7.90 -8.81
C LEU A 19 12.21 7.20 -10.12
N TRP A 20 11.48 7.87 -11.00
CA TRP A 20 10.90 7.28 -12.19
C TRP A 20 11.68 7.62 -13.44
N ILE A 21 11.90 6.60 -14.28
CA ILE A 21 12.50 6.70 -15.59
C ILE A 21 11.41 6.41 -16.62
N TYR A 22 11.20 7.33 -17.54
CA TYR A 22 10.23 7.16 -18.61
C TYR A 22 10.89 6.53 -19.85
N SER A 23 10.13 5.74 -20.61
CA SER A 23 10.63 5.03 -21.78
C SER A 23 11.24 5.97 -22.83
N ASN A 24 10.70 7.18 -22.98
CA ASN A 24 11.24 8.20 -23.91
C ASN A 24 12.56 8.86 -23.42
N GLU A 25 12.95 8.64 -22.17
CA GLU A 25 14.22 9.12 -21.58
C GLU A 25 15.39 8.17 -21.84
N VAL A 26 15.10 6.92 -22.24
CA VAL A 26 16.11 5.88 -22.51
C VAL A 26 16.72 6.07 -23.90
N ASP A 27 18.05 5.96 -23.99
CA ASP A 27 18.76 5.88 -25.26
C ASP A 27 18.65 4.46 -25.83
N VAL A 28 17.59 4.25 -26.62
CA VAL A 28 17.25 2.94 -27.18
C VAL A 28 18.26 2.44 -28.22
N SER A 29 19.16 3.29 -28.71
CA SER A 29 20.24 2.88 -29.60
C SER A 29 21.36 2.15 -28.85
N LYS A 30 21.55 2.51 -27.59
CA LYS A 30 22.56 1.90 -26.68
C LYS A 30 21.95 0.86 -25.75
N SER A 31 20.72 1.06 -25.34
CA SER A 31 19.96 0.17 -24.43
C SER A 31 18.57 -0.10 -25.02
N PRO A 32 18.45 -1.00 -26.01
CA PRO A 32 17.16 -1.37 -26.59
C PRO A 32 16.26 -1.96 -25.51
N LEU A 33 15.11 -1.33 -25.25
CA LEU A 33 14.21 -1.71 -24.15
C LEU A 33 13.74 -3.17 -24.25
N GLN A 34 13.56 -3.69 -25.47
CA GLN A 34 13.14 -5.07 -25.70
C GLN A 34 14.13 -6.13 -25.20
N ASN A 35 15.37 -5.75 -24.92
CA ASN A 35 16.40 -6.67 -24.45
C ASN A 35 16.32 -6.91 -22.93
N PHE A 36 15.48 -6.16 -22.20
CA PHE A 36 15.33 -6.28 -20.75
C PHE A 36 14.07 -7.08 -20.41
N PRO A 37 14.20 -8.17 -19.65
CA PRO A 37 13.02 -8.81 -19.06
C PRO A 37 12.28 -7.87 -18.09
N ALA A 38 10.96 -7.99 -18.02
CA ALA A 38 10.17 -7.24 -17.04
C ALA A 38 10.56 -7.66 -15.62
N GLY A 39 10.81 -6.68 -14.75
CA GLY A 39 11.21 -6.89 -13.37
C GLY A 39 12.72 -7.05 -13.14
N GLU A 40 13.53 -7.04 -14.20
CA GLU A 40 15.00 -7.10 -14.07
C GLU A 40 15.54 -5.86 -13.35
N GLN A 41 16.63 -6.04 -12.61
CA GLN A 41 17.35 -4.93 -12.00
C GLN A 41 18.54 -4.52 -12.88
N VAL A 42 18.66 -3.21 -13.11
CA VAL A 42 19.62 -2.61 -14.04
C VAL A 42 20.43 -1.50 -13.36
N ASN A 43 21.66 -1.27 -13.81
CA ASN A 43 22.37 -0.05 -13.50
C ASN A 43 21.85 1.07 -14.40
N VAL A 44 21.61 2.25 -13.85
CA VAL A 44 21.20 3.43 -14.61
C VAL A 44 22.38 4.35 -14.80
N LEU A 45 22.67 4.66 -16.07
CA LEU A 45 23.78 5.53 -16.46
C LEU A 45 23.27 6.75 -17.22
N ASP A 46 23.94 7.87 -17.09
CA ASP A 46 23.70 9.03 -17.96
C ASP A 46 24.32 8.82 -19.36
N ALA A 47 24.09 9.75 -20.26
CA ALA A 47 24.58 9.68 -21.64
C ALA A 47 26.11 9.60 -21.77
N LYS A 48 26.85 9.97 -20.73
CA LYS A 48 28.33 9.92 -20.63
C LYS A 48 28.85 8.68 -19.89
N GLY A 49 27.96 7.77 -19.49
CA GLY A 49 28.30 6.55 -18.75
C GLY A 49 28.50 6.75 -17.24
N LYS A 50 28.16 7.94 -16.69
CA LYS A 50 28.22 8.16 -15.25
C LYS A 50 27.02 7.51 -14.55
N ALA A 51 27.27 6.77 -13.49
CA ALA A 51 26.26 6.09 -12.72
C ALA A 51 25.28 7.06 -12.03
N LEU A 52 24.00 6.73 -12.10
CA LEU A 52 22.88 7.44 -11.47
C LEU A 52 22.20 6.58 -10.39
N GLY A 53 22.33 5.26 -10.46
CA GLY A 53 21.76 4.36 -9.49
C GLY A 53 21.46 2.97 -10.02
N THR A 54 20.64 2.23 -9.28
CA THR A 54 20.08 0.93 -9.67
C THR A 54 18.55 1.05 -9.75
N ALA A 55 17.93 0.47 -10.76
CA ALA A 55 16.49 0.50 -10.97
C ALA A 55 15.92 -0.90 -11.24
N ILE A 56 14.63 -1.08 -10.98
CA ILE A 56 13.82 -2.16 -11.53
C ILE A 56 13.23 -1.66 -12.84
N ILE A 57 13.33 -2.46 -13.92
CA ILE A 57 12.82 -2.11 -15.24
C ILE A 57 11.60 -2.94 -15.63
N ASN A 58 10.62 -2.30 -16.28
CA ASN A 58 9.59 -2.95 -17.08
C ASN A 58 9.50 -2.23 -18.45
N PRO A 59 10.08 -2.80 -19.51
CA PRO A 59 10.25 -2.14 -20.79
C PRO A 59 8.94 -1.82 -21.52
N LYS A 60 7.83 -2.48 -21.14
CA LYS A 60 6.51 -2.30 -21.75
C LYS A 60 5.73 -1.13 -21.18
N GLN A 61 6.27 -0.46 -20.14
CA GLN A 61 5.58 0.60 -19.43
C GLN A 61 6.07 1.99 -19.85
N LEU A 62 5.19 2.99 -19.72
CA LEU A 62 5.59 4.39 -19.88
C LEU A 62 6.63 4.78 -18.82
N ILE A 63 6.39 4.44 -17.55
CA ILE A 63 7.38 4.51 -16.46
C ILE A 63 8.14 3.17 -16.49
N CYS A 64 9.11 3.08 -17.40
CA CYS A 64 9.83 1.84 -17.64
C CYS A 64 10.85 1.49 -16.56
N GLY A 65 11.28 2.44 -15.74
CA GLY A 65 12.25 2.17 -14.67
C GLY A 65 11.88 2.86 -13.37
N ARG A 66 12.14 2.21 -12.24
CA ARG A 66 11.95 2.75 -10.90
C ARG A 66 13.23 2.58 -10.09
N LEU A 67 13.88 3.69 -9.71
CA LEU A 67 15.09 3.65 -8.91
C LEU A 67 14.84 2.98 -7.56
N VAL A 68 15.68 2.00 -7.26
CA VAL A 68 15.73 1.32 -5.96
C VAL A 68 17.01 1.64 -5.19
N SER A 69 18.02 2.22 -5.82
CA SER A 69 19.21 2.78 -5.14
C SER A 69 19.75 3.97 -5.93
N ARG A 70 20.36 4.93 -5.23
CA ARG A 70 21.13 6.04 -5.83
C ARG A 70 22.56 5.64 -6.20
N GLN A 71 22.95 4.42 -5.90
CA GLN A 71 24.25 3.86 -6.24
C GLN A 71 24.06 2.74 -7.26
N ALA A 72 24.96 2.66 -8.25
CA ALA A 72 24.99 1.54 -9.17
C ALA A 72 25.47 0.27 -8.45
N HIS A 73 25.15 -0.88 -9.03
CA HIS A 73 25.50 -2.19 -8.49
C HIS A 73 24.94 -2.49 -7.09
N GLU A 74 23.84 -1.82 -6.74
CA GLU A 74 23.14 -1.99 -5.47
C GLU A 74 21.73 -2.55 -5.67
N PRO A 75 21.59 -3.83 -6.06
CA PRO A 75 20.27 -4.43 -6.27
C PRO A 75 19.47 -4.51 -4.97
N LEU A 76 18.15 -4.49 -5.12
CA LEU A 76 17.23 -4.84 -4.05
C LEU A 76 17.34 -6.35 -3.79
N ASN A 77 18.02 -6.70 -2.72
CA ASN A 77 18.23 -8.07 -2.24
C ASN A 77 17.59 -8.26 -0.86
N LEU A 78 17.72 -9.43 -0.26
CA LEU A 78 17.17 -9.74 1.06
C LEU A 78 17.56 -8.72 2.14
N GLU A 79 18.83 -8.40 2.25
CA GLU A 79 19.37 -7.47 3.26
C GLU A 79 18.76 -6.06 3.10
N ARG A 80 18.70 -5.56 1.85
CA ARG A 80 18.13 -4.24 1.56
C ARG A 80 16.62 -4.20 1.75
N LEU A 81 15.92 -5.30 1.42
CA LEU A 81 14.49 -5.45 1.73
C LEU A 81 14.27 -5.36 3.24
N ALA A 82 14.98 -6.16 4.04
CA ALA A 82 14.88 -6.15 5.50
C ALA A 82 15.21 -4.77 6.10
N LYS A 83 16.28 -4.12 5.61
CA LYS A 83 16.65 -2.77 6.06
C LYS A 83 15.55 -1.74 5.80
N ARG A 84 14.95 -1.73 4.61
CA ARG A 84 13.87 -0.79 4.26
C ARG A 84 12.59 -1.07 5.03
N LEU A 85 12.21 -2.33 5.16
CA LEU A 85 11.08 -2.74 6.00
C LEU A 85 11.27 -2.28 7.44
N LYS A 86 12.46 -2.45 8.00
CA LYS A 86 12.78 -2.00 9.36
C LYS A 86 12.69 -0.48 9.51
N VAL A 87 13.22 0.28 8.55
CA VAL A 87 13.14 1.76 8.59
C VAL A 87 11.68 2.21 8.47
N ALA A 88 10.91 1.61 7.56
CA ALA A 88 9.49 1.88 7.42
C ALA A 88 8.72 1.56 8.72
N LEU A 89 8.99 0.41 9.35
CA LEU A 89 8.38 0.01 10.61
C LEU A 89 8.65 1.03 11.73
N MET A 90 9.92 1.37 11.94
CA MET A 90 10.32 2.34 12.98
C MET A 90 9.62 3.69 12.80
N SER A 91 9.40 4.13 11.56
CA SER A 91 8.69 5.38 11.29
C SER A 91 7.21 5.31 11.71
N ARG A 92 6.55 4.16 11.52
CA ARG A 92 5.14 3.95 11.89
C ARG A 92 4.97 3.77 13.40
N GLU A 93 5.86 3.03 14.05
CA GLU A 93 5.84 2.81 15.51
C GLU A 93 6.08 4.09 16.31
N ARG A 94 6.75 5.09 15.72
CA ARG A 94 6.86 6.43 16.32
C ARG A 94 5.56 7.24 16.25
N LEU A 95 4.69 6.92 15.29
CA LEU A 95 3.46 7.70 15.03
C LEU A 95 2.22 7.04 15.61
N PHE A 96 2.22 5.73 15.77
CA PHE A 96 1.04 4.95 16.13
C PHE A 96 1.36 4.02 17.28
N GLU A 97 0.49 4.02 18.28
CA GLU A 97 0.59 3.13 19.46
C GLU A 97 0.13 1.70 19.13
N ASP A 98 -0.91 1.58 18.28
CA ASP A 98 -1.46 0.30 17.85
C ASP A 98 -0.70 -0.24 16.62
N HIS A 99 -0.55 -1.56 16.52
CA HIS A 99 0.06 -2.23 15.35
C HIS A 99 -0.92 -2.34 14.16
N CYS A 100 -1.74 -1.31 13.91
CA CYS A 100 -2.71 -1.23 12.83
C CYS A 100 -2.41 -0.01 11.97
N TYR A 101 -1.65 -0.16 10.88
CA TYR A 101 -1.21 0.94 10.01
C TYR A 101 -0.72 0.44 8.66
N ARG A 102 -0.62 1.35 7.68
CA ARG A 102 0.13 1.08 6.46
C ARG A 102 1.62 1.03 6.78
N TRP A 103 2.18 -0.18 6.78
CA TRP A 103 3.60 -0.39 7.05
C TRP A 103 4.47 0.09 5.90
N VAL A 104 4.14 -0.31 4.64
CA VAL A 104 4.88 0.09 3.45
C VAL A 104 3.97 0.80 2.46
N TYR A 105 4.46 1.90 1.90
CA TYR A 105 3.77 2.68 0.89
C TYR A 105 4.68 2.96 -0.32
N GLY A 106 4.96 1.94 -1.10
CA GLY A 106 5.60 2.02 -2.41
C GLY A 106 6.90 2.83 -2.45
N ASP A 107 6.96 3.73 -3.40
CA ASP A 107 8.12 4.61 -3.64
C ASP A 107 8.51 5.45 -2.43
N SER A 108 7.56 5.82 -1.57
CA SER A 108 7.82 6.61 -0.36
C SER A 108 8.71 5.88 0.64
N ASP A 109 8.66 4.54 0.65
CA ASP A 109 9.50 3.69 1.50
C ASP A 109 10.62 3.01 0.69
N GLY A 110 10.83 3.45 -0.58
CA GLY A 110 11.84 2.91 -1.48
C GLY A 110 11.55 1.50 -2.00
N LEU A 111 10.32 1.03 -1.90
CA LEU A 111 9.84 -0.30 -2.30
C LEU A 111 8.76 -0.15 -3.38
N PRO A 112 9.12 0.21 -4.63
CA PRO A 112 8.18 0.59 -5.66
C PRO A 112 7.13 -0.50 -5.94
N GLY A 113 5.85 -0.10 -5.96
CA GLY A 113 4.74 -1.02 -6.23
C GLY A 113 4.43 -2.01 -5.11
N LEU A 114 5.03 -1.86 -3.92
CA LEU A 114 4.73 -2.66 -2.73
C LEU A 114 3.87 -1.87 -1.75
N VAL A 115 2.74 -2.41 -1.36
CA VAL A 115 1.94 -1.95 -0.22
C VAL A 115 1.86 -3.07 0.80
N ILE A 116 2.12 -2.75 2.06
CA ILE A 116 1.91 -3.65 3.20
C ILE A 116 1.06 -2.91 4.23
N ASP A 117 -0.12 -3.42 4.49
CA ASP A 117 -0.98 -2.97 5.57
C ASP A 117 -0.96 -3.97 6.71
N ARG A 118 -0.68 -3.49 7.92
CA ARG A 118 -0.62 -4.28 9.13
C ARG A 118 -1.91 -4.13 9.93
N PHE A 119 -2.48 -5.26 10.29
CA PHE A 119 -3.65 -5.42 11.15
C PHE A 119 -3.23 -6.28 12.34
N ASP A 120 -2.49 -5.70 13.27
CA ASP A 120 -1.86 -6.37 14.42
C ASP A 120 -1.01 -7.58 14.01
N GLN A 121 -1.54 -8.80 14.08
CA GLN A 121 -0.85 -10.05 13.73
C GLN A 121 -1.05 -10.46 12.26
N VAL A 122 -1.80 -9.71 11.48
CA VAL A 122 -2.06 -9.99 10.07
C VAL A 122 -1.45 -8.91 9.17
N LEU A 123 -0.77 -9.32 8.13
CA LEU A 123 -0.34 -8.46 7.04
C LEU A 123 -1.16 -8.73 5.78
N VAL A 124 -1.62 -7.67 5.15
CA VAL A 124 -2.14 -7.72 3.78
C VAL A 124 -1.13 -7.07 2.85
N VAL A 125 -0.60 -7.84 1.92
CA VAL A 125 0.47 -7.45 1.01
C VAL A 125 -0.09 -7.34 -0.40
N GLN A 126 0.14 -6.20 -1.05
CA GLN A 126 -0.18 -5.97 -2.46
C GLN A 126 1.09 -5.65 -3.23
N ILE A 127 1.30 -6.34 -4.33
CA ILE A 127 2.45 -6.16 -5.23
C ILE A 127 1.93 -5.79 -6.61
N SER A 128 2.31 -4.64 -7.11
CA SER A 128 1.97 -4.13 -8.44
C SER A 128 3.20 -3.78 -9.28
N ASN A 129 4.35 -4.41 -9.00
CA ASN A 129 5.60 -4.23 -9.75
C ASN A 129 6.24 -5.59 -10.02
N ALA A 130 6.61 -5.85 -11.28
CA ALA A 130 7.14 -7.12 -11.72
C ALA A 130 8.43 -7.53 -10.97
N GLY A 131 9.33 -6.59 -10.68
CA GLY A 131 10.56 -6.90 -9.96
C GLY A 131 10.35 -7.23 -8.49
N ILE A 132 9.38 -6.61 -7.83
CA ILE A 132 9.01 -6.98 -6.46
C ILE A 132 8.33 -8.37 -6.45
N GLU A 133 7.53 -8.70 -7.47
CA GLU A 133 6.95 -10.04 -7.62
C GLU A 133 8.04 -11.12 -7.74
N LEU A 134 9.07 -10.88 -8.56
CA LEU A 134 10.23 -11.78 -8.67
C LEU A 134 11.00 -11.94 -7.35
N LEU A 135 10.94 -10.93 -6.49
CA LEU A 135 11.58 -10.93 -5.17
C LEU A 135 10.68 -11.48 -4.06
N LEU A 136 9.45 -11.96 -4.36
CA LEU A 136 8.48 -12.39 -3.36
C LEU A 136 9.05 -13.36 -2.31
N PRO A 137 9.82 -14.43 -2.65
CA PRO A 137 10.39 -15.30 -1.63
C PRO A 137 11.31 -14.56 -0.65
N LYS A 138 12.17 -13.66 -1.18
CA LYS A 138 13.07 -12.83 -0.37
C LYS A 138 12.31 -11.77 0.44
N LEU A 139 11.20 -11.26 -0.09
CA LEU A 139 10.34 -10.33 0.63
C LEU A 139 9.69 -10.97 1.84
N LEU A 140 9.15 -12.18 1.70
CA LEU A 140 8.57 -12.95 2.82
C LEU A 140 9.62 -13.27 3.88
N GLU A 141 10.82 -13.65 3.47
CA GLU A 141 11.95 -13.87 4.38
C GLU A 141 12.34 -12.57 5.11
N ALA A 142 12.46 -11.44 4.39
CA ALA A 142 12.78 -10.14 4.96
C ALA A 142 11.71 -9.67 5.97
N ILE A 143 10.42 -9.90 5.68
CA ILE A 143 9.32 -9.61 6.62
C ILE A 143 9.53 -10.40 7.92
N ASN A 144 9.83 -11.71 7.82
CA ASN A 144 10.04 -12.57 8.99
C ASN A 144 11.30 -12.21 9.78
N GLN A 145 12.34 -11.67 9.14
CA GLN A 145 13.52 -11.15 9.84
C GLN A 145 13.21 -9.87 10.64
N VAL A 146 12.26 -9.05 10.18
CA VAL A 146 11.91 -7.77 10.83
C VAL A 146 10.83 -7.97 11.88
N VAL A 147 9.76 -8.70 11.56
CA VAL A 147 8.68 -9.06 12.49
C VAL A 147 8.30 -10.52 12.27
N PRO A 148 8.76 -11.42 13.13
CA PRO A 148 8.51 -12.87 12.96
C PRO A 148 7.05 -13.24 13.27
N LYS A 149 6.63 -14.37 12.69
CA LYS A 149 5.35 -15.07 13.02
C LYS A 149 4.07 -14.30 12.68
N LEU A 150 4.08 -13.33 11.79
CA LEU A 150 2.86 -12.69 11.31
C LEU A 150 2.14 -13.60 10.28
N ASN A 151 0.82 -13.54 10.27
CA ASN A 151 0.01 -14.15 9.21
C ASN A 151 0.03 -13.24 7.98
N ILE A 152 0.18 -13.78 6.78
CA ILE A 152 0.37 -12.99 5.56
C ILE A 152 -0.62 -13.39 4.49
N LEU A 153 -1.47 -12.44 4.07
CA LEU A 153 -2.33 -12.52 2.91
C LEU A 153 -1.69 -11.74 1.75
N LEU A 154 -1.45 -12.40 0.63
CA LEU A 154 -1.14 -11.75 -0.63
C LEU A 154 -2.46 -11.42 -1.33
N LYS A 155 -2.81 -10.14 -1.38
CA LYS A 155 -4.04 -9.65 -2.02
C LYS A 155 -3.69 -8.92 -3.30
N ASN A 156 -3.29 -9.69 -4.28
CA ASN A 156 -2.79 -9.26 -5.58
C ASN A 156 -3.89 -9.25 -6.66
N ASP A 157 -5.04 -8.62 -6.36
CA ASP A 157 -6.24 -8.52 -7.20
C ASP A 157 -6.43 -7.13 -7.83
N GLY A 158 -5.39 -6.31 -7.79
CA GLY A 158 -5.45 -4.93 -8.29
C GLY A 158 -5.19 -4.83 -9.80
N LYS A 159 -6.02 -4.10 -10.54
CA LYS A 159 -5.93 -3.88 -12.00
C LYS A 159 -4.56 -3.40 -12.50
N MET A 160 -3.78 -2.73 -11.65
CA MET A 160 -2.42 -2.25 -12.02
C MET A 160 -1.45 -3.41 -12.31
N ARG A 161 -1.72 -4.62 -11.83
CA ARG A 161 -0.91 -5.81 -12.09
C ARG A 161 -0.92 -6.20 -13.57
N ALA A 162 -2.08 -6.13 -14.21
CA ALA A 162 -2.22 -6.43 -15.64
C ALA A 162 -1.33 -5.53 -16.50
N LEU A 163 -1.18 -4.25 -16.13
CA LEU A 163 -0.25 -3.32 -16.79
C LEU A 163 1.20 -3.78 -16.66
N GLU A 164 1.58 -4.36 -15.52
CA GLU A 164 2.93 -4.90 -15.29
C GLU A 164 3.14 -6.30 -15.92
N GLY A 165 2.10 -6.89 -16.51
CA GLY A 165 2.14 -8.25 -17.06
C GLY A 165 2.07 -9.34 -16.00
N LEU A 166 1.43 -9.05 -14.85
CA LEU A 166 1.30 -9.96 -13.71
C LEU A 166 -0.13 -10.47 -13.59
N ASP A 167 -0.26 -11.74 -13.23
CA ASP A 167 -1.55 -12.36 -12.94
C ASP A 167 -2.15 -11.84 -11.64
N GLU A 168 -3.50 -11.79 -11.58
CA GLU A 168 -4.23 -11.48 -10.36
C GLU A 168 -4.41 -12.74 -9.51
N TYR A 169 -4.21 -12.62 -8.19
CA TYR A 169 -4.46 -13.69 -7.24
C TYR A 169 -4.65 -13.18 -5.81
N VAL A 170 -5.40 -13.95 -5.00
CA VAL A 170 -5.50 -13.77 -3.54
C VAL A 170 -5.20 -15.11 -2.88
N ARG A 171 -4.17 -15.15 -2.02
CA ARG A 171 -3.79 -16.36 -1.30
C ARG A 171 -3.08 -16.07 0.02
N VAL A 172 -3.19 -16.98 0.97
CA VAL A 172 -2.36 -16.94 2.18
C VAL A 172 -0.93 -17.38 1.81
N ALA A 173 0.05 -16.57 2.20
CA ALA A 173 1.47 -16.90 2.05
C ALA A 173 2.05 -17.51 3.34
N GLN A 174 1.48 -17.15 4.51
CA GLN A 174 1.96 -17.65 5.80
C GLN A 174 0.83 -17.61 6.84
N GLY A 175 0.75 -18.66 7.66
CA GLY A 175 -0.19 -18.77 8.77
C GLY A 175 -1.65 -18.88 8.32
N GLU A 176 -2.57 -18.34 9.13
CA GLU A 176 -4.00 -18.35 8.89
C GLU A 176 -4.56 -16.93 8.92
N VAL A 177 -5.39 -16.57 7.94
CA VAL A 177 -5.99 -15.24 7.84
C VAL A 177 -7.51 -15.36 7.82
N PRO A 178 -8.20 -14.87 8.87
CA PRO A 178 -9.67 -14.88 8.92
C PRO A 178 -10.26 -13.91 7.87
N LYS A 179 -11.55 -14.11 7.53
CA LYS A 179 -12.24 -13.23 6.57
C LYS A 179 -12.36 -11.80 7.08
N LEU A 180 -12.65 -11.64 8.36
CA LEU A 180 -12.71 -10.36 9.05
C LEU A 180 -11.57 -10.29 10.06
N VAL A 181 -10.71 -9.30 9.90
CA VAL A 181 -9.53 -9.11 10.77
C VAL A 181 -9.78 -7.94 11.71
N PRO A 182 -9.62 -8.12 13.03
CA PRO A 182 -9.74 -7.02 13.98
C PRO A 182 -8.66 -5.97 13.75
N LEU A 183 -9.06 -4.71 13.88
CA LEU A 183 -8.12 -3.58 13.92
C LEU A 183 -8.60 -2.53 14.91
N LYS A 184 -7.67 -1.74 15.41
CA LYS A 184 -7.96 -0.58 16.24
C LYS A 184 -7.42 0.68 15.59
N GLU A 185 -8.25 1.71 15.51
CA GLU A 185 -7.86 3.00 14.94
C GLU A 185 -8.45 4.15 15.74
N ASN A 186 -7.60 5.06 16.20
CA ASN A 186 -8.01 6.25 16.96
C ASN A 186 -8.87 5.92 18.20
N GLY A 187 -8.59 4.80 18.86
CA GLY A 187 -9.33 4.33 20.04
C GLY A 187 -10.61 3.55 19.74
N VAL A 188 -10.96 3.33 18.47
CA VAL A 188 -12.18 2.64 18.03
C VAL A 188 -11.83 1.29 17.41
N ASN A 189 -12.62 0.26 17.71
CA ASN A 189 -12.42 -1.10 17.22
C ASN A 189 -13.19 -1.33 15.92
N PHE A 190 -12.59 -2.04 14.98
CA PHE A 190 -13.17 -2.35 13.68
C PHE A 190 -12.85 -3.79 13.25
N LEU A 191 -13.57 -4.27 12.24
CA LEU A 191 -13.32 -5.51 11.54
C LEU A 191 -13.05 -5.18 10.07
N ALA A 192 -11.90 -5.55 9.53
CA ALA A 192 -11.54 -5.32 8.13
C ALA A 192 -11.82 -6.56 7.29
N PRO A 193 -12.59 -6.46 6.19
CA PRO A 193 -12.85 -7.57 5.26
C PRO A 193 -11.67 -7.72 4.29
N VAL A 194 -10.57 -8.32 4.77
CA VAL A 194 -9.27 -8.32 4.03
C VAL A 194 -9.29 -9.17 2.76
N TRP A 195 -10.18 -10.14 2.63
CA TRP A 195 -10.28 -11.00 1.45
C TRP A 195 -11.06 -10.34 0.30
N GLU A 196 -12.25 -9.83 0.60
CA GLU A 196 -13.22 -9.35 -0.39
C GLU A 196 -13.37 -7.82 -0.40
N GLY A 197 -12.82 -7.15 0.63
CA GLY A 197 -12.91 -5.69 0.77
C GLY A 197 -12.11 -4.93 -0.27
N GLN A 198 -12.47 -3.66 -0.44
CA GLN A 198 -11.73 -2.75 -1.31
C GLN A 198 -10.29 -2.56 -0.80
N LYS A 199 -9.33 -2.38 -1.72
CA LYS A 199 -7.90 -2.28 -1.42
C LYS A 199 -7.45 -3.47 -0.52
N THR A 200 -6.93 -3.18 0.65
CA THR A 200 -6.48 -4.17 1.66
C THR A 200 -7.58 -4.52 2.68
N GLY A 201 -8.80 -4.01 2.50
CA GLY A 201 -9.92 -4.14 3.47
C GLY A 201 -10.12 -2.90 4.34
N TRP A 202 -9.14 -2.00 4.42
CA TRP A 202 -9.21 -0.76 5.20
C TRP A 202 -8.45 0.38 4.50
N PHE A 203 -8.83 1.63 4.82
CA PHE A 203 -8.25 2.85 4.23
C PHE A 203 -7.40 3.60 5.25
N TYR A 204 -6.19 3.15 5.53
CA TYR A 204 -5.28 3.79 6.49
C TYR A 204 -4.84 5.21 6.11
N ASP A 205 -4.93 5.57 4.84
CA ASP A 205 -4.63 6.92 4.34
C ASP A 205 -5.53 8.01 4.93
N HIS A 206 -6.73 7.65 5.41
CA HIS A 206 -7.66 8.59 6.05
C HIS A 206 -7.55 8.68 7.58
N ARG A 207 -6.71 7.87 8.23
CA ARG A 207 -6.62 7.76 9.70
C ARG A 207 -6.52 9.10 10.42
N LEU A 208 -5.60 9.98 10.00
CA LEU A 208 -5.39 11.27 10.66
C LEU A 208 -6.56 12.23 10.42
N ASN A 209 -7.19 12.18 9.25
CA ASN A 209 -8.35 12.97 8.96
C ASN A 209 -9.58 12.49 9.77
N ARG A 210 -9.77 11.18 9.90
CA ARG A 210 -10.81 10.63 10.78
C ARG A 210 -10.63 11.09 12.23
N ARG A 211 -9.39 11.10 12.75
CA ARG A 211 -9.09 11.64 14.09
C ARG A 211 -9.45 13.11 14.24
N ARG A 212 -9.31 13.91 13.18
CA ARG A 212 -9.76 15.32 13.20
C ARG A 212 -11.28 15.43 13.29
N VAL A 213 -12.01 14.62 12.51
CA VAL A 213 -13.49 14.60 12.54
C VAL A 213 -14.00 14.15 13.92
N GLN A 214 -13.39 13.16 14.57
CA GLN A 214 -13.72 12.79 15.94
C GLN A 214 -13.74 14.00 16.89
N LYS A 215 -12.75 14.87 16.82
CA LYS A 215 -12.67 16.08 17.68
C LYS A 215 -13.81 17.08 17.44
N LEU A 216 -14.47 17.01 16.29
CA LEU A 216 -15.54 17.93 15.89
C LEU A 216 -16.94 17.32 16.06
N ALA A 217 -17.01 16.02 16.33
CA ALA A 217 -18.26 15.24 16.25
C ALA A 217 -19.14 15.36 17.48
N HIS A 218 -18.58 15.69 18.66
CA HIS A 218 -19.33 15.72 19.93
C HIS A 218 -20.57 16.62 19.85
N GLY A 219 -21.75 16.07 20.20
CA GLY A 219 -23.03 16.77 20.16
C GLY A 219 -23.52 17.15 18.77
N LYS A 220 -22.92 16.57 17.70
CA LYS A 220 -23.30 16.86 16.31
C LYS A 220 -24.10 15.72 15.69
N ARG A 221 -24.93 16.07 14.71
CA ARG A 221 -25.52 15.11 13.76
C ARG A 221 -24.56 14.98 12.58
N VAL A 222 -24.18 13.73 12.23
CA VAL A 222 -23.19 13.44 11.22
C VAL A 222 -23.81 12.65 10.08
N LEU A 223 -23.53 13.05 8.84
CA LEU A 223 -23.83 12.30 7.63
C LEU A 223 -22.51 11.86 7.00
N ASP A 224 -22.29 10.52 6.91
CA ASP A 224 -21.14 9.88 6.27
C ASP A 224 -21.61 9.27 4.95
N VAL A 225 -21.28 9.92 3.83
CA VAL A 225 -21.64 9.48 2.47
C VAL A 225 -20.43 8.80 1.84
N PHE A 226 -20.67 7.70 1.13
CA PHE A 226 -19.63 6.76 0.69
C PHE A 226 -18.91 6.14 1.88
N SER A 227 -19.72 5.76 2.89
CA SER A 227 -19.22 5.38 4.21
C SER A 227 -18.39 4.10 4.20
N TYR A 228 -18.48 3.28 3.12
CA TYR A 228 -17.87 1.96 3.09
C TYR A 228 -18.23 1.19 4.38
N THR A 229 -17.28 0.73 5.16
CA THR A 229 -17.49 0.01 6.43
C THR A 229 -17.65 0.94 7.64
N GLY A 230 -17.98 2.22 7.45
CA GLY A 230 -18.29 3.17 8.52
C GLY A 230 -17.10 3.75 9.27
N GLY A 231 -15.92 3.75 8.65
CA GLY A 231 -14.71 4.23 9.32
C GLY A 231 -14.77 5.68 9.83
N TRP A 232 -15.54 6.56 9.20
CA TRP A 232 -15.77 7.94 9.64
C TRP A 232 -16.94 8.04 10.60
N GLY A 233 -18.08 7.46 10.21
CA GLY A 233 -19.32 7.57 10.97
C GLY A 233 -19.24 6.92 12.34
N VAL A 234 -18.73 5.68 12.43
CA VAL A 234 -18.58 4.98 13.71
C VAL A 234 -17.61 5.69 14.64
N GLN A 235 -16.49 6.20 14.11
CA GLN A 235 -15.56 7.01 14.92
C GLN A 235 -16.20 8.30 15.44
N ALA A 236 -17.05 8.95 14.64
CA ALA A 236 -17.80 10.12 15.05
C ALA A 236 -18.81 9.77 16.17
N ALA A 237 -19.51 8.65 16.05
CA ALA A 237 -20.46 8.18 17.07
C ALA A 237 -19.76 7.90 18.42
N VAL A 238 -18.62 7.18 18.39
CA VAL A 238 -17.81 6.91 19.59
C VAL A 238 -17.28 8.20 20.21
N ALA A 239 -16.97 9.20 19.41
CA ALA A 239 -16.52 10.52 19.88
C ALA A 239 -17.66 11.40 20.40
N GLY A 240 -18.89 10.88 20.54
CA GLY A 240 -20.03 11.57 21.16
C GLY A 240 -20.90 12.33 20.18
N ALA A 241 -20.95 11.97 18.91
CA ALA A 241 -21.99 12.44 18.00
C ALA A 241 -23.37 12.08 18.55
N GLU A 242 -24.35 12.98 18.36
CA GLU A 242 -25.74 12.76 18.78
C GLU A 242 -26.42 11.70 17.90
N ALA A 243 -26.22 11.77 16.59
CA ALA A 243 -26.72 10.82 15.63
C ALA A 243 -25.80 10.77 14.40
N VAL A 244 -25.67 9.57 13.81
CA VAL A 244 -24.88 9.32 12.61
C VAL A 244 -25.70 8.55 11.60
N ILE A 245 -25.67 9.00 10.35
CA ILE A 245 -26.22 8.24 9.22
C ILE A 245 -25.07 7.90 8.28
N CYS A 246 -24.83 6.60 8.05
CA CYS A 246 -23.88 6.09 7.09
C CYS A 246 -24.61 5.68 5.80
N VAL A 247 -24.17 6.20 4.65
CA VAL A 247 -24.78 5.90 3.34
C VAL A 247 -23.72 5.27 2.43
N ASP A 248 -24.07 4.11 1.85
CA ASP A 248 -23.23 3.44 0.84
C ASP A 248 -24.12 2.66 -0.15
N ALA A 249 -23.63 2.42 -1.35
CA ALA A 249 -24.30 1.60 -2.34
C ALA A 249 -24.21 0.08 -2.04
N SER A 250 -23.15 -0.33 -1.30
CA SER A 250 -22.89 -1.73 -0.95
C SER A 250 -23.62 -2.14 0.33
N ALA A 251 -24.61 -3.03 0.20
CA ALA A 251 -25.28 -3.61 1.37
C ALA A 251 -24.30 -4.34 2.30
N GLN A 252 -23.35 -5.09 1.72
CA GLN A 252 -22.32 -5.82 2.50
C GLN A 252 -21.43 -4.87 3.32
N ALA A 253 -21.11 -3.69 2.78
CA ALA A 253 -20.35 -2.68 3.53
C ALA A 253 -21.20 -2.11 4.68
N LEU A 254 -22.51 -1.90 4.47
CA LEU A 254 -23.41 -1.41 5.50
C LEU A 254 -23.68 -2.43 6.60
N ASP A 255 -23.73 -3.72 6.29
CA ASP A 255 -23.79 -4.79 7.31
C ASP A 255 -22.57 -4.73 8.24
N LEU A 256 -21.39 -4.35 7.69
CA LEU A 256 -20.21 -4.10 8.51
C LEU A 256 -20.32 -2.82 9.33
N VAL A 257 -20.96 -1.75 8.83
CA VAL A 257 -21.23 -0.54 9.64
C VAL A 257 -22.01 -0.91 10.90
N ASP A 258 -23.08 -1.72 10.77
CA ASP A 258 -23.91 -2.12 11.89
C ASP A 258 -23.13 -2.99 12.90
N GLN A 259 -22.29 -3.92 12.40
CA GLN A 259 -21.38 -4.71 13.24
C GLN A 259 -20.34 -3.83 13.97
N GLN A 260 -19.75 -2.85 13.29
CA GLN A 260 -18.81 -1.90 13.89
C GLN A 260 -19.49 -1.05 14.96
N ALA A 261 -20.72 -0.59 14.73
CA ALA A 261 -21.49 0.16 15.72
C ALA A 261 -21.77 -0.68 16.97
N ALA A 262 -22.17 -1.94 16.79
CA ALA A 262 -22.39 -2.88 17.88
C ALA A 262 -21.10 -3.17 18.66
N LEU A 263 -19.99 -3.42 17.97
CA LEU A 263 -18.69 -3.68 18.56
C LEU A 263 -18.20 -2.55 19.49
N ASN A 264 -18.63 -1.32 19.22
CA ASN A 264 -18.25 -0.12 19.96
C ASN A 264 -19.37 0.42 20.88
N GLY A 265 -20.53 -0.27 21.01
CA GLY A 265 -21.61 0.12 21.88
C GLY A 265 -22.33 1.41 21.45
N VAL A 266 -22.40 1.70 20.15
CA VAL A 266 -23.03 2.91 19.59
C VAL A 266 -24.12 2.64 18.58
N SER A 267 -24.74 1.44 18.62
CA SER A 267 -25.80 1.04 17.68
C SER A 267 -27.05 1.93 17.76
N ASP A 268 -27.32 2.53 18.90
CA ASP A 268 -28.42 3.47 19.13
C ASP A 268 -28.24 4.79 18.37
N LYS A 269 -26.99 5.16 18.08
CA LYS A 269 -26.62 6.43 17.42
C LYS A 269 -26.35 6.29 15.93
N VAL A 270 -25.95 5.11 15.46
CA VAL A 270 -25.57 4.86 14.06
C VAL A 270 -26.71 4.20 13.29
N LYS A 271 -27.04 4.76 12.14
CA LYS A 271 -27.99 4.16 11.20
C LYS A 271 -27.32 3.98 9.84
N SER A 272 -27.37 2.77 9.30
CA SER A 272 -26.95 2.47 7.95
C SER A 272 -28.11 2.70 6.96
N ARG A 273 -27.81 3.24 5.77
CA ARG A 273 -28.78 3.45 4.71
C ARG A 273 -28.19 3.12 3.35
N LYS A 274 -28.74 2.11 2.68
CA LYS A 274 -28.37 1.83 1.29
C LYS A 274 -28.92 2.92 0.37
N GLY A 275 -28.07 3.51 -0.46
CA GLY A 275 -28.44 4.54 -1.43
C GLY A 275 -27.30 4.91 -2.34
N ASP A 276 -27.67 5.48 -3.48
CA ASP A 276 -26.75 6.21 -4.34
C ASP A 276 -26.78 7.69 -3.90
N ALA A 277 -25.63 8.33 -3.91
CA ALA A 277 -25.51 9.72 -3.49
C ALA A 277 -25.63 10.71 -4.67
N PHE A 278 -25.86 10.21 -5.88
CA PHE A 278 -26.06 11.00 -7.11
C PHE A 278 -27.48 10.96 -7.59
#